data_4f87888d471f78946b7b095e1af091ab
#
_entry.id   4f87888d471f78946b7b095e1af091ab
#
_cell.length_a   1.000
_cell.length_b   1.000
_cell.length_c   1.000
_cell.angle_alpha   90.00
_cell.angle_beta   90.00
_cell.angle_gamma   90.00
#
_symmetry.space_group_name_H-M   'P 1'
#
loop_
_entity.id
_entity.type
_entity.pdbx_description
1 polymer ?
#
loop_
_entity_poly.entity_id
_entity_poly.type
_entity_poly.pdbx_seq_one_letter_code
_entity_poly.pdbx_strand_id
1 'polypeptide(L)'
;LTGIDPDRLEEEKRRGLTIDLGFAWCTLPSGSEIGFVDVPGHERFVRTMLSGVGPVRLVLFVVAADEGWKPQSEEHLAIVDVLGVQGGAVALTKRDLVDADRARSSERTVRERLAGTTLADAPIVACSSATGEGIDDLMAAIDAMVSVAPAPAEGDRPRQFVDRVFSIAGAGTVVTGTLTGGRLTAGEEVELFPGGDRARIRSLQTHKRRIETARPVSRVAANLTGVGRSRIERGDVLGRPGDWWPTDVIEARIRPVRGLTHPLSPRGAFTFHAGAAERSAKIRLYDAASISEDGAFVRIRLSSPLVLDVHDRFVLRESGRRETVAGGVVLDPSPPQRPGATAVDRLERRERAGREDIPALLLAERGAVRETELRSLTGFDEIPGAERVSGWWISERVRSIATSAAIELLTAHHDANPASEGSDVAEVRRAVADALRRAGSRADGGLAASIVDDLVQGGTIARYGSFLRLPSHRAEVAPGELDRLTAAVAAGEPTPPSVSELQRGGFARETIESAVRSGALVRIAPDLVLTPAFVERAVGIVRDAKGAGITVGDVRARLGTSRKYAVPLMEHLDRTGATRRSGDLRFARGT
;
A
#
# COMPACT_ATOMS: atom_id res chain seq x y z
N LEU A 1 25.83 33.52 15.83
CA LEU A 1 25.99 32.88 14.54
C LEU A 1 25.12 33.54 13.45
N THR A 2 23.82 33.75 13.68
CA THR A 2 22.85 34.15 12.65
C THR A 2 22.44 35.63 12.71
N GLY A 3 22.58 36.29 13.85
CA GLY A 3 22.01 37.62 14.10
C GLY A 3 20.47 37.66 14.15
N ILE A 4 19.80 36.50 14.14
CA ILE A 4 18.35 36.38 14.17
C ILE A 4 17.95 35.93 15.59
N ASP A 5 17.04 36.66 16.23
CA ASP A 5 16.43 36.26 17.49
C ASP A 5 15.36 35.18 17.19
N PRO A 6 15.55 33.92 17.63
CA PRO A 6 14.59 32.84 17.38
C PRO A 6 13.38 32.91 18.30
N ASP A 7 13.48 33.58 19.46
CA ASP A 7 12.44 33.69 20.46
C ASP A 7 11.35 34.69 20.01
N ARG A 8 10.13 34.19 19.90
CA ARG A 8 9.00 34.97 19.37
C ARG A 8 7.92 35.27 20.43
N LEU A 9 7.87 34.46 21.49
CA LEU A 9 6.90 34.63 22.54
C LEU A 9 7.42 35.64 23.55
N GLU A 10 6.58 36.57 24.01
CA GLU A 10 6.94 37.50 25.08
C GLU A 10 7.36 36.78 26.36
N GLU A 11 6.79 35.61 26.59
CA GLU A 11 7.12 34.77 27.73
C GLU A 11 8.54 34.18 27.63
N GLU A 12 9.00 33.80 26.44
CA GLU A 12 10.38 33.36 26.18
C GLU A 12 11.37 34.48 26.53
N LYS A 13 11.11 35.66 26.01
CA LYS A 13 11.95 36.86 26.29
C LYS A 13 11.96 37.25 27.76
N ARG A 14 10.82 37.16 28.44
CA ARG A 14 10.72 37.47 29.87
C ARG A 14 11.43 36.45 30.75
N ARG A 15 11.37 35.16 30.38
CA ARG A 15 11.97 34.08 31.18
C ARG A 15 13.40 33.75 30.76
N GLY A 16 13.87 34.23 29.62
CA GLY A 16 15.17 33.92 29.07
C GLY A 16 15.34 32.43 28.73
N LEU A 17 14.24 31.76 28.32
CA LEU A 17 14.27 30.35 27.92
C LEU A 17 13.32 30.08 26.75
N THR A 18 13.74 29.27 25.80
CA THR A 18 12.96 28.83 24.66
C THR A 18 11.84 27.88 25.12
N ILE A 19 10.61 28.14 24.71
CA ILE A 19 9.41 27.35 25.05
C ILE A 19 8.90 26.59 23.85
N ASP A 20 8.88 27.24 22.67
CA ASP A 20 8.48 26.64 21.40
C ASP A 20 9.69 26.56 20.44
N LEU A 21 9.55 25.92 19.29
CA LEU A 21 10.63 25.84 18.31
C LEU A 21 11.02 27.22 17.78
N GLY A 22 12.29 27.58 17.90
CA GLY A 22 12.88 28.74 17.28
C GLY A 22 13.44 28.42 15.90
N PHE A 23 13.58 29.42 15.04
CA PHE A 23 14.11 29.22 13.69
C PHE A 23 15.00 30.38 13.30
N ALA A 24 16.24 30.06 12.93
CA ALA A 24 17.20 30.99 12.42
C ALA A 24 17.92 30.37 11.21
N TRP A 25 18.59 31.18 10.43
CA TRP A 25 19.36 30.72 9.27
C TRP A 25 20.56 31.63 9.03
N CYS A 26 21.59 31.08 8.40
CA CYS A 26 22.75 31.86 7.93
C CYS A 26 23.35 31.23 6.67
N THR A 27 24.22 32.00 6.03
CA THR A 27 25.07 31.49 4.95
C THR A 27 26.45 31.18 5.54
N LEU A 28 26.93 29.98 5.34
CA LEU A 28 28.25 29.52 5.77
C LEU A 28 29.38 30.12 4.88
N PRO A 29 30.64 30.06 5.30
CA PRO A 29 31.78 30.50 4.50
C PRO A 29 31.86 29.82 3.12
N SER A 30 31.45 28.56 2.99
CA SER A 30 31.35 27.84 1.71
C SER A 30 30.28 28.36 0.75
N GLY A 31 29.41 29.28 1.20
CA GLY A 31 28.24 29.73 0.47
C GLY A 31 26.97 28.87 0.69
N SER A 32 27.05 27.79 1.46
CA SER A 32 25.91 26.95 1.79
C SER A 32 24.97 27.69 2.73
N GLU A 33 23.65 27.69 2.42
CA GLU A 33 22.63 28.18 3.36
C GLU A 33 22.21 27.05 4.31
N ILE A 34 22.22 27.32 5.62
CA ILE A 34 21.74 26.40 6.65
C ILE A 34 20.64 27.03 7.49
N GLY A 35 19.69 26.19 7.90
CA GLY A 35 18.65 26.53 8.86
C GLY A 35 18.90 25.85 10.21
N PHE A 36 18.81 26.63 11.27
CA PHE A 36 18.82 26.12 12.65
C PHE A 36 17.38 25.96 13.14
N VAL A 37 17.11 24.83 13.76
CA VAL A 37 15.93 24.60 14.57
C VAL A 37 16.37 24.71 16.01
N ASP A 38 16.10 25.86 16.63
CA ASP A 38 16.35 26.07 18.05
C ASP A 38 15.28 25.35 18.86
N VAL A 39 15.70 24.43 19.71
CA VAL A 39 14.81 23.56 20.47
C VAL A 39 14.90 23.89 21.96
N PRO A 40 13.77 23.89 22.69
CA PRO A 40 13.78 24.16 24.13
C PRO A 40 14.57 23.09 24.88
N GLY A 41 15.48 23.54 25.76
CA GLY A 41 16.35 22.66 26.55
C GLY A 41 15.72 22.12 27.82
N HIS A 42 14.65 22.73 28.34
CA HIS A 42 14.08 22.36 29.64
C HIS A 42 13.23 21.08 29.54
N GLU A 43 13.35 20.18 30.54
CA GLU A 43 12.66 18.87 30.60
C GLU A 43 11.15 18.92 30.34
N ARG A 44 10.47 20.01 30.75
CA ARG A 44 9.04 20.22 30.50
C ARG A 44 8.70 20.35 29.01
N PHE A 45 9.67 20.72 28.17
CA PHE A 45 9.48 20.99 26.75
C PHE A 45 10.12 19.94 25.84
N VAL A 46 10.58 18.82 26.35
CA VAL A 46 11.17 17.71 25.56
C VAL A 46 10.24 17.26 24.44
N ARG A 47 8.92 17.30 24.66
CA ARG A 47 7.92 17.08 23.60
C ARG A 47 8.07 18.06 22.43
N THR A 48 8.28 19.33 22.71
CA THR A 48 8.51 20.36 21.69
C THR A 48 9.86 20.14 21.03
N MET A 49 10.91 19.84 21.79
CA MET A 49 12.23 19.48 21.28
C MET A 49 12.15 18.34 20.27
N LEU A 50 11.55 17.21 20.65
CA LEU A 50 11.42 16.03 19.79
C LEU A 50 10.76 16.33 18.45
N SER A 51 9.77 17.22 18.42
CA SER A 51 9.12 17.62 17.17
C SER A 51 10.01 18.45 16.23
N GLY A 52 11.06 19.05 16.75
CA GLY A 52 12.06 19.78 15.97
C GLY A 52 13.21 18.89 15.47
N VAL A 53 13.54 17.83 16.22
CA VAL A 53 14.73 17.00 15.96
C VAL A 53 14.47 15.87 14.97
N GLY A 54 13.22 15.39 14.81
CA GLY A 54 12.90 14.18 14.04
C GLY A 54 13.48 14.11 12.63
N PRO A 55 13.36 15.15 11.79
CA PRO A 55 13.91 15.14 10.43
C PRO A 55 15.33 15.72 10.31
N VAL A 56 15.97 16.10 11.43
CA VAL A 56 17.28 16.76 11.43
C VAL A 56 18.41 15.73 11.29
N ARG A 57 19.40 16.03 10.49
CA ARG A 57 20.52 15.13 10.19
C ARG A 57 21.79 15.49 10.95
N LEU A 58 21.94 16.74 11.34
CA LEU A 58 23.11 17.32 12.01
C LEU A 58 22.68 18.03 13.27
N VAL A 59 23.50 18.03 14.29
CA VAL A 59 23.23 18.70 15.56
C VAL A 59 24.36 19.64 15.97
N LEU A 60 23.99 20.81 16.44
CA LEU A 60 24.87 21.68 17.22
C LEU A 60 24.52 21.46 18.70
N PHE A 61 25.36 20.69 19.40
CA PHE A 61 25.15 20.38 20.82
C PHE A 61 25.78 21.47 21.69
N VAL A 62 25.00 22.12 22.53
CA VAL A 62 25.42 23.29 23.29
C VAL A 62 25.59 22.95 24.77
N VAL A 63 26.79 23.21 25.31
CA VAL A 63 27.11 23.07 26.74
C VAL A 63 27.74 24.36 27.23
N ALA A 64 27.27 24.88 28.35
CA ALA A 64 27.88 26.08 28.97
C ALA A 64 29.08 25.66 29.81
N ALA A 65 30.24 26.29 29.59
CA ALA A 65 31.49 25.96 30.25
C ALA A 65 31.45 26.24 31.77
N ASP A 66 30.73 27.28 32.18
CA ASP A 66 30.53 27.65 33.61
C ASP A 66 29.70 26.61 34.37
N GLU A 67 28.64 26.11 33.74
CA GLU A 67 27.71 25.16 34.35
C GLU A 67 28.15 23.69 34.17
N GLY A 68 28.85 23.37 33.10
CA GLY A 68 29.28 22.03 32.72
C GLY A 68 28.14 21.12 32.30
N TRP A 69 28.37 19.81 32.34
CA TRP A 69 27.39 18.79 31.95
C TRP A 69 26.21 18.71 32.92
N LYS A 70 24.99 18.75 32.42
CA LYS A 70 23.74 18.75 33.19
C LYS A 70 22.93 17.47 32.91
N PRO A 71 21.97 17.11 33.80
CA PRO A 71 21.02 16.02 33.51
C PRO A 71 20.26 16.21 32.19
N GLN A 72 19.94 17.45 31.84
CA GLN A 72 19.32 17.81 30.56
C GLN A 72 20.22 17.49 29.37
N SER A 73 21.54 17.71 29.51
CA SER A 73 22.52 17.35 28.46
C SER A 73 22.54 15.83 28.24
N GLU A 74 22.42 15.03 29.33
CA GLU A 74 22.35 13.58 29.25
C GLU A 74 21.08 13.11 28.49
N GLU A 75 19.89 13.67 28.82
CA GLU A 75 18.66 13.34 28.12
C GLU A 75 18.70 13.74 26.64
N HIS A 76 19.25 14.91 26.34
CA HIS A 76 19.40 15.38 24.96
C HIS A 76 20.35 14.49 24.16
N LEU A 77 21.48 14.09 24.74
CA LEU A 77 22.42 13.17 24.11
C LEU A 77 21.77 11.82 23.84
N ALA A 78 21.03 11.28 24.81
CA ALA A 78 20.29 10.03 24.64
C ALA A 78 19.28 10.10 23.49
N ILE A 79 18.56 11.21 23.34
CA ILE A 79 17.62 11.43 22.23
C ILE A 79 18.36 11.51 20.89
N VAL A 80 19.43 12.27 20.82
CA VAL A 80 20.25 12.43 19.58
C VAL A 80 20.83 11.08 19.16
N ASP A 81 21.32 10.29 20.11
CA ASP A 81 21.93 8.99 19.88
C ASP A 81 20.90 7.97 19.36
N VAL A 82 19.74 7.82 19.99
CA VAL A 82 18.70 6.87 19.52
C VAL A 82 18.07 7.30 18.20
N LEU A 83 18.03 8.61 17.90
CA LEU A 83 17.62 9.11 16.59
C LEU A 83 18.70 8.91 15.53
N GLY A 84 19.91 8.52 15.93
CA GLY A 84 21.02 8.22 15.03
C GLY A 84 21.37 9.43 14.14
N VAL A 85 21.47 10.61 14.74
CA VAL A 85 21.91 11.81 14.03
C VAL A 85 23.30 11.56 13.47
N GLN A 86 23.49 11.87 12.19
CA GLN A 86 24.67 11.42 11.41
C GLN A 86 25.97 12.17 11.74
N GLY A 87 25.89 13.29 12.45
CA GLY A 87 27.04 14.07 12.84
C GLY A 87 26.64 15.33 13.59
N GLY A 88 27.62 15.98 14.18
CA GLY A 88 27.40 17.20 14.95
C GLY A 88 28.68 17.95 15.26
N ALA A 89 28.52 19.11 15.88
CA ALA A 89 29.57 19.86 16.55
C ALA A 89 29.09 20.23 17.95
N VAL A 90 30.02 20.45 18.87
CA VAL A 90 29.72 20.91 20.23
C VAL A 90 30.21 22.35 20.40
N ALA A 91 29.30 23.24 20.79
CA ALA A 91 29.64 24.57 21.23
C ALA A 91 29.79 24.58 22.76
N LEU A 92 31.00 24.70 23.26
CA LEU A 92 31.29 24.95 24.68
C LEU A 92 31.22 26.45 24.94
N THR A 93 30.03 26.92 25.29
CA THR A 93 29.68 28.35 25.37
C THR A 93 30.10 29.00 26.69
N LYS A 94 29.94 30.33 26.81
CA LYS A 94 30.30 31.12 27.99
C LYS A 94 31.79 30.97 28.38
N ARG A 95 32.66 30.86 27.38
CA ARG A 95 34.11 30.74 27.58
C ARG A 95 34.68 31.89 28.38
N ASP A 96 34.10 33.06 28.21
CA ASP A 96 34.48 34.34 28.91
C ASP A 96 34.21 34.31 30.43
N LEU A 97 33.37 33.42 30.92
CA LEU A 97 33.01 33.33 32.36
C LEU A 97 33.90 32.35 33.16
N VAL A 98 34.84 31.66 32.49
CA VAL A 98 35.66 30.63 33.11
C VAL A 98 37.14 30.79 32.81
N ASP A 99 38.01 30.33 33.71
CA ASP A 99 39.44 30.25 33.44
C ASP A 99 39.79 29.09 32.51
N ALA A 100 41.06 29.02 32.08
CA ALA A 100 41.52 28.00 31.15
C ALA A 100 41.46 26.58 31.72
N ASP A 101 41.63 26.40 33.02
CA ASP A 101 41.59 25.08 33.69
C ASP A 101 40.16 24.56 33.74
N ARG A 102 39.22 25.39 34.11
CA ARG A 102 37.81 25.09 34.10
C ARG A 102 37.30 24.76 32.67
N ALA A 103 37.70 25.55 31.66
CA ALA A 103 37.33 25.25 30.27
C ALA A 103 37.84 23.90 29.83
N ARG A 104 39.14 23.58 30.07
CA ARG A 104 39.73 22.27 29.76
C ARG A 104 39.04 21.10 30.51
N SER A 105 38.67 21.30 31.77
CA SER A 105 37.94 20.31 32.56
C SER A 105 36.54 20.04 31.99
N SER A 106 35.83 21.12 31.60
CA SER A 106 34.50 21.00 30.97
C SER A 106 34.58 20.29 29.63
N GLU A 107 35.55 20.63 28.77
CA GLU A 107 35.78 19.98 27.48
C GLU A 107 36.07 18.48 27.65
N ARG A 108 36.92 18.09 28.59
CA ARG A 108 37.23 16.69 28.88
C ARG A 108 35.97 15.93 29.31
N THR A 109 35.16 16.50 30.20
CA THR A 109 33.89 15.90 30.63
C THR A 109 32.94 15.71 29.48
N VAL A 110 32.81 16.71 28.59
CA VAL A 110 31.98 16.58 27.38
C VAL A 110 32.49 15.43 26.52
N ARG A 111 33.78 15.34 26.24
CA ARG A 111 34.37 14.29 25.41
C ARG A 111 34.15 12.89 26.00
N GLU A 112 34.28 12.74 27.31
CA GLU A 112 33.99 11.48 28.03
C GLU A 112 32.52 11.08 27.89
N ARG A 113 31.59 12.03 27.95
CA ARG A 113 30.15 11.76 27.81
C ARG A 113 29.73 11.39 26.39
N LEU A 114 30.38 11.99 25.39
CA LEU A 114 30.12 11.70 23.98
C LEU A 114 30.67 10.34 23.53
N ALA A 115 31.67 9.79 24.27
CA ALA A 115 32.32 8.53 23.89
C ALA A 115 31.30 7.39 23.74
N GLY A 116 31.36 6.69 22.59
CA GLY A 116 30.47 5.57 22.25
C GLY A 116 29.05 5.99 21.82
N THR A 117 28.81 7.26 21.54
CA THR A 117 27.58 7.78 20.95
C THR A 117 27.79 8.20 19.49
N THR A 118 26.74 8.58 18.79
CA THR A 118 26.80 9.10 17.42
C THR A 118 27.61 10.42 17.33
N LEU A 119 27.89 11.07 18.44
CA LEU A 119 28.67 12.32 18.53
C LEU A 119 30.10 12.11 19.08
N ALA A 120 30.59 10.89 19.15
CA ALA A 120 31.91 10.57 19.73
C ALA A 120 33.05 11.39 19.09
N ASP A 121 32.99 11.58 17.77
CA ASP A 121 34.02 12.28 17.00
C ASP A 121 33.65 13.76 16.71
N ALA A 122 32.60 14.30 17.35
CA ALA A 122 32.18 15.68 17.14
C ALA A 122 33.26 16.67 17.60
N PRO A 123 33.62 17.68 16.79
CA PRO A 123 34.51 18.75 17.21
C PRO A 123 33.90 19.55 18.37
N ILE A 124 34.69 19.85 19.39
CA ILE A 124 34.30 20.68 20.53
C ILE A 124 34.97 22.01 20.37
N VAL A 125 34.18 23.08 20.25
CA VAL A 125 34.68 24.45 20.05
C VAL A 125 34.27 25.31 21.24
N ALA A 126 35.26 25.84 21.96
CA ALA A 126 35.03 26.79 23.04
C ALA A 126 34.74 28.18 22.45
N CYS A 127 33.63 28.79 22.86
CA CYS A 127 33.24 30.10 22.32
C CYS A 127 32.49 30.95 23.34
N SER A 128 32.39 32.24 23.03
CA SER A 128 31.58 33.21 23.77
C SER A 128 30.78 34.08 22.81
N SER A 129 29.46 34.06 22.97
CA SER A 129 28.57 34.96 22.22
C SER A 129 28.66 36.43 22.72
N ALA A 130 29.18 36.65 23.93
CA ALA A 130 29.33 38.00 24.51
C ALA A 130 30.55 38.72 23.98
N THR A 131 31.68 38.01 23.83
CA THR A 131 32.95 38.59 23.37
C THR A 131 33.26 38.35 21.90
N GLY A 132 32.58 37.36 21.27
CA GLY A 132 32.87 36.91 19.92
C GLY A 132 34.00 35.87 19.83
N GLU A 133 34.69 35.56 20.93
CA GLU A 133 35.77 34.56 20.97
C GLU A 133 35.26 33.19 20.48
N GLY A 134 36.00 32.56 19.56
CA GLY A 134 35.72 31.21 19.03
C GLY A 134 34.48 31.11 18.12
N ILE A 135 33.81 32.20 17.80
CA ILE A 135 32.63 32.14 16.91
C ILE A 135 33.01 31.78 15.48
N ASP A 136 34.14 32.34 14.97
CA ASP A 136 34.64 32.02 13.62
C ASP A 136 35.07 30.54 13.53
N ASP A 137 35.71 30.01 14.58
CA ASP A 137 36.10 28.61 14.67
C ASP A 137 34.87 27.68 14.69
N LEU A 138 33.81 28.08 15.42
CA LEU A 138 32.55 27.34 15.44
C LEU A 138 31.88 27.36 14.08
N MET A 139 31.86 28.48 13.37
CA MET A 139 31.34 28.59 12.02
C MET A 139 32.13 27.72 11.04
N ALA A 140 33.45 27.68 11.16
CA ALA A 140 34.32 26.82 10.35
C ALA A 140 34.04 25.33 10.63
N ALA A 141 33.87 24.94 11.89
CA ALA A 141 33.51 23.57 12.28
C ALA A 141 32.14 23.13 11.72
N ILE A 142 31.14 24.02 11.77
CA ILE A 142 29.83 23.78 11.19
C ILE A 142 29.94 23.65 9.66
N ASP A 143 30.69 24.49 9.00
CA ASP A 143 30.89 24.47 7.54
C ASP A 143 31.56 23.14 7.10
N ALA A 144 32.61 22.74 7.80
CA ALA A 144 33.29 21.47 7.58
C ALA A 144 32.31 20.26 7.78
N MET A 145 31.50 20.29 8.84
CA MET A 145 30.50 19.28 9.10
C MET A 145 29.46 19.18 7.97
N VAL A 146 28.96 20.32 7.49
CA VAL A 146 27.98 20.37 6.39
C VAL A 146 28.59 19.86 5.09
N SER A 147 29.85 20.16 4.82
CA SER A 147 30.53 19.76 3.58
C SER A 147 30.75 18.25 3.45
N VAL A 148 30.92 17.54 4.57
CA VAL A 148 31.09 16.07 4.58
C VAL A 148 29.78 15.31 4.76
N ALA A 149 28.69 16.01 5.13
CA ALA A 149 27.40 15.38 5.29
C ALA A 149 26.88 14.84 3.94
N PRO A 150 26.35 13.63 3.89
CA PRO A 150 25.76 13.11 2.66
C PRO A 150 24.68 14.07 2.14
N ALA A 151 24.68 14.31 0.83
CA ALA A 151 23.62 15.13 0.23
C ALA A 151 22.23 14.57 0.59
N PRO A 152 21.22 15.43 0.80
CA PRO A 152 19.86 14.96 0.98
C PRO A 152 19.43 14.13 -0.22
N ALA A 153 18.85 12.95 0.04
CA ALA A 153 18.26 12.16 -1.05
C ALA A 153 17.10 12.96 -1.66
N GLU A 154 17.25 13.37 -2.91
CA GLU A 154 16.16 13.97 -3.70
C GLU A 154 15.32 12.84 -4.29
N GLY A 155 14.46 12.26 -3.49
CA GLY A 155 13.45 11.31 -3.97
C GLY A 155 12.27 12.01 -4.66
N ASP A 156 11.33 11.21 -5.14
CA ASP A 156 10.08 11.69 -5.75
C ASP A 156 8.87 11.64 -4.79
N ARG A 157 9.12 11.49 -3.49
CA ARG A 157 8.09 11.28 -2.48
C ARG A 157 8.18 12.33 -1.37
N PRO A 158 7.65 13.54 -1.59
CA PRO A 158 7.73 14.62 -0.62
C PRO A 158 6.98 14.27 0.67
N ARG A 159 7.59 14.60 1.82
CA ARG A 159 7.03 14.46 3.15
C ARG A 159 7.37 15.68 3.98
N GLN A 160 6.39 16.56 4.18
CA GLN A 160 6.55 17.70 5.08
C GLN A 160 5.83 17.40 6.39
N PHE A 161 6.57 17.22 7.47
CA PHE A 161 6.00 17.08 8.81
C PHE A 161 5.48 18.43 9.30
N VAL A 162 4.17 18.51 9.58
CA VAL A 162 3.52 19.73 10.04
C VAL A 162 3.85 19.96 11.52
N ASP A 163 4.58 21.03 11.82
CA ASP A 163 4.87 21.44 13.19
C ASP A 163 3.98 22.59 13.68
N ARG A 164 3.47 23.42 12.76
CA ARG A 164 2.53 24.52 13.06
C ARG A 164 1.51 24.70 11.96
N VAL A 165 0.31 25.10 12.39
CA VAL A 165 -0.80 25.45 11.50
C VAL A 165 -1.39 26.79 11.95
N PHE A 166 -1.56 27.72 11.02
CA PHE A 166 -2.21 29.00 11.29
C PHE A 166 -2.96 29.53 10.06
N SER A 167 -3.87 30.45 10.29
CA SER A 167 -4.59 31.10 9.22
C SER A 167 -4.09 32.55 9.07
N ILE A 168 -3.95 32.97 7.81
CA ILE A 168 -3.66 34.37 7.47
C ILE A 168 -4.92 34.94 6.84
N ALA A 169 -5.43 36.05 7.37
CA ALA A 169 -6.62 36.72 6.84
C ALA A 169 -6.42 37.02 5.34
N GLY A 170 -7.37 36.58 4.50
CA GLY A 170 -7.32 36.73 3.05
C GLY A 170 -6.32 35.84 2.30
N ALA A 171 -5.45 35.08 2.99
CA ALA A 171 -4.46 34.21 2.36
C ALA A 171 -4.74 32.71 2.50
N GLY A 172 -5.55 32.27 3.47
CA GLY A 172 -5.90 30.88 3.68
C GLY A 172 -5.16 30.21 4.83
N THR A 173 -5.04 28.87 4.78
CA THR A 173 -4.35 28.06 5.79
C THR A 173 -2.87 27.91 5.44
N VAL A 174 -2.02 28.16 6.41
CA VAL A 174 -0.57 27.98 6.26
C VAL A 174 -0.11 26.88 7.20
N VAL A 175 0.63 25.91 6.66
CA VAL A 175 1.34 24.89 7.42
C VAL A 175 2.83 25.14 7.33
N THR A 176 3.54 24.92 8.43
CA THR A 176 5.01 24.95 8.44
C THR A 176 5.56 23.61 8.90
N GLY A 177 6.76 23.29 8.43
CA GLY A 177 7.43 22.05 8.79
C GLY A 177 8.67 21.80 7.98
N THR A 178 9.38 20.74 8.33
CA THR A 178 10.55 20.28 7.58
C THR A 178 10.11 19.34 6.46
N LEU A 179 10.49 19.70 5.23
CA LEU A 179 10.28 18.90 4.03
C LEU A 179 11.45 17.92 3.85
N THR A 180 11.10 16.66 3.61
CA THR A 180 12.05 15.57 3.29
C THR A 180 11.56 14.78 2.08
N GLY A 181 12.38 13.87 1.55
CA GLY A 181 12.02 12.82 0.60
C GLY A 181 11.69 13.24 -0.82
N GLY A 182 11.41 14.51 -1.08
CA GLY A 182 11.07 14.99 -2.43
C GLY A 182 10.78 16.48 -2.46
N ARG A 183 10.47 17.01 -3.64
CA ARG A 183 10.19 18.43 -3.88
C ARG A 183 8.70 18.71 -3.82
N LEU A 184 8.33 19.91 -3.34
CA LEU A 184 6.99 20.48 -3.46
C LEU A 184 7.03 21.72 -4.34
N THR A 185 6.04 21.91 -5.19
CA THR A 185 5.96 23.02 -6.14
C THR A 185 4.67 23.82 -5.93
N ALA A 186 4.73 25.13 -6.12
CA ALA A 186 3.56 26.00 -6.08
C ALA A 186 2.56 25.58 -7.19
N GLY A 187 1.27 25.53 -6.86
CA GLY A 187 0.21 25.05 -7.76
C GLY A 187 -0.05 23.55 -7.71
N GLU A 188 0.82 22.76 -7.08
CA GLU A 188 0.70 21.32 -6.95
C GLU A 188 -0.49 20.91 -6.05
N GLU A 189 -1.16 19.81 -6.42
CA GLU A 189 -2.15 19.17 -5.56
C GLU A 189 -1.44 18.32 -4.51
N VAL A 190 -1.87 18.43 -3.27
CA VAL A 190 -1.31 17.71 -2.12
C VAL A 190 -2.42 17.10 -1.27
N GLU A 191 -2.01 16.16 -0.44
CA GLU A 191 -2.89 15.48 0.52
C GLU A 191 -2.32 15.62 1.93
N LEU A 192 -3.21 15.79 2.89
CA LEU A 192 -2.87 15.84 4.31
C LEU A 192 -3.16 14.47 4.94
N PHE A 193 -2.14 13.82 5.39
CA PHE A 193 -2.21 12.51 6.04
C PHE A 193 -2.13 12.65 7.57
N PRO A 194 -2.86 11.82 8.33
CA PRO A 194 -3.66 10.67 7.92
C PRO A 194 -5.09 11.01 7.48
N GLY A 195 -5.52 12.27 7.52
CA GLY A 195 -6.90 12.70 7.31
C GLY A 195 -7.44 12.50 5.89
N GLY A 196 -6.57 12.46 4.87
CA GLY A 196 -6.95 12.30 3.47
C GLY A 196 -7.50 13.57 2.83
N ASP A 197 -7.44 14.72 3.51
CA ASP A 197 -7.92 15.99 2.97
C ASP A 197 -7.01 16.48 1.84
N ARG A 198 -7.58 16.76 0.68
CA ARG A 198 -6.86 17.31 -0.47
C ARG A 198 -6.82 18.82 -0.44
N ALA A 199 -5.70 19.37 -0.83
CA ALA A 199 -5.46 20.80 -0.91
C ALA A 199 -4.58 21.13 -2.11
N ARG A 200 -4.48 22.42 -2.44
CA ARG A 200 -3.54 22.92 -3.45
C ARG A 200 -2.57 23.90 -2.82
N ILE A 201 -1.30 23.78 -3.14
CA ILE A 201 -0.27 24.73 -2.71
C ILE A 201 -0.45 26.04 -3.48
N ARG A 202 -0.84 27.11 -2.79
CA ARG A 202 -0.96 28.45 -3.37
C ARG A 202 0.40 29.13 -3.51
N SER A 203 1.26 28.95 -2.50
CA SER A 203 2.62 29.50 -2.48
C SER A 203 3.48 28.79 -1.45
N LEU A 204 4.79 28.82 -1.68
CA LEU A 204 5.80 28.26 -0.79
C LEU A 204 6.76 29.37 -0.33
N GLN A 205 7.27 29.22 0.90
CA GLN A 205 8.30 30.11 1.45
C GLN A 205 9.34 29.28 2.23
N THR A 206 10.60 29.67 2.10
CA THR A 206 11.69 29.26 2.99
C THR A 206 12.47 30.51 3.40
N HIS A 207 12.97 30.56 4.64
CA HIS A 207 13.72 31.71 5.16
C HIS A 207 13.03 33.08 4.91
N LYS A 208 11.68 33.12 5.04
CA LYS A 208 10.82 34.28 4.73
C LYS A 208 10.86 34.76 3.25
N ARG A 209 11.50 34.02 2.36
CA ARG A 209 11.53 34.28 0.92
C ARG A 209 10.53 33.40 0.19
N ARG A 210 9.76 33.97 -0.75
CA ARG A 210 8.89 33.20 -1.62
C ARG A 210 9.71 32.41 -2.63
N ILE A 211 9.33 31.14 -2.83
CA ILE A 211 9.96 30.22 -3.77
C ILE A 211 8.89 29.49 -4.59
N GLU A 212 9.24 29.08 -5.81
CA GLU A 212 8.36 28.26 -6.66
C GLU A 212 8.45 26.78 -6.29
N THR A 213 9.64 26.30 -5.97
CA THR A 213 9.89 24.90 -5.62
C THR A 213 10.70 24.81 -4.33
N ALA A 214 10.18 24.07 -3.37
CA ALA A 214 10.89 23.71 -2.14
C ALA A 214 11.60 22.36 -2.33
N ARG A 215 12.88 22.29 -1.92
CA ARG A 215 13.71 21.08 -1.98
C ARG A 215 13.92 20.47 -0.60
N PRO A 216 14.14 19.15 -0.48
CA PRO A 216 14.60 18.53 0.75
C PRO A 216 16.12 18.84 0.96
N VAL A 217 16.64 18.92 2.17
CA VAL A 217 15.94 19.04 3.45
C VAL A 217 15.81 20.54 3.74
N SER A 218 14.62 21.04 3.87
CA SER A 218 14.42 22.47 4.15
C SER A 218 13.18 22.70 5.01
N ARG A 219 13.19 23.79 5.76
CA ARG A 219 12.00 24.24 6.44
C ARG A 219 11.14 25.07 5.51
N VAL A 220 9.89 24.62 5.33
CA VAL A 220 8.96 25.18 4.36
C VAL A 220 7.70 25.69 5.05
N ALA A 221 7.23 26.86 4.65
CA ALA A 221 5.86 27.31 4.88
C ALA A 221 5.06 27.14 3.59
N ALA A 222 4.04 26.30 3.62
CA ALA A 222 3.13 26.05 2.51
C ALA A 222 1.77 26.71 2.79
N ASN A 223 1.37 27.63 1.92
CA ASN A 223 0.03 28.21 1.94
C ASN A 223 -0.89 27.31 1.13
N LEU A 224 -1.96 26.81 1.77
CA LEU A 224 -2.87 25.84 1.22
C LEU A 224 -4.26 26.45 0.95
N THR A 225 -4.84 26.04 -0.16
CA THR A 225 -6.26 26.30 -0.50
C THR A 225 -7.03 24.99 -0.53
N GLY A 226 -8.32 25.03 -0.23
CA GLY A 226 -9.19 23.86 -0.24
C GLY A 226 -9.32 23.16 1.12
N VAL A 227 -8.52 23.54 2.13
CA VAL A 227 -8.56 22.94 3.47
C VAL A 227 -8.59 24.00 4.56
N GLY A 228 -9.44 23.78 5.58
CA GLY A 228 -9.52 24.67 6.75
C GLY A 228 -8.52 24.29 7.83
N ARG A 229 -8.08 25.28 8.64
CA ARG A 229 -7.12 25.09 9.74
C ARG A 229 -7.53 23.97 10.73
N SER A 230 -8.84 23.85 11.02
CA SER A 230 -9.36 22.86 11.97
C SER A 230 -9.24 21.40 11.51
N ARG A 231 -8.89 21.19 10.24
CA ARG A 231 -8.67 19.85 9.67
C ARG A 231 -7.22 19.38 9.74
N ILE A 232 -6.33 20.25 10.21
CA ILE A 232 -4.89 19.99 10.21
C ILE A 232 -4.37 20.08 11.64
N GLU A 233 -3.63 19.08 12.06
CA GLU A 233 -3.02 19.02 13.38
C GLU A 233 -1.48 18.97 13.28
N ARG A 234 -0.81 19.30 14.39
CA ARG A 234 0.63 19.06 14.52
C ARG A 234 0.90 17.56 14.45
N GLY A 235 1.86 17.17 13.63
CA GLY A 235 2.21 15.77 13.38
C GLY A 235 1.57 15.18 12.14
N ASP A 236 0.66 15.92 11.49
CA ASP A 236 0.19 15.54 10.15
C ASP A 236 1.33 15.67 9.13
N VAL A 237 1.17 15.02 8.02
CA VAL A 237 2.12 15.04 6.90
C VAL A 237 1.44 15.61 5.67
N LEU A 238 2.09 16.59 5.04
CA LEU A 238 1.75 17.08 3.72
C LEU A 238 2.60 16.32 2.69
N GLY A 239 1.95 15.67 1.73
CA GLY A 239 2.59 14.89 0.67
C GLY A 239 1.75 14.90 -0.61
N ARG A 240 2.19 14.18 -1.64
CA ARG A 240 1.37 13.98 -2.84
C ARG A 240 0.26 12.95 -2.58
N PRO A 241 -0.87 13.07 -3.28
CA PRO A 241 -1.96 12.11 -3.17
C PRO A 241 -1.50 10.67 -3.44
N GLY A 242 -1.81 9.79 -2.48
CA GLY A 242 -1.48 8.36 -2.59
C GLY A 242 -0.02 7.98 -2.30
N ASP A 243 0.87 8.92 -2.02
CA ASP A 243 2.27 8.62 -1.74
C ASP A 243 2.50 7.95 -0.38
N TRP A 244 1.59 8.09 0.57
CA TRP A 244 1.82 7.67 1.94
C TRP A 244 0.73 6.73 2.46
N TRP A 245 1.15 5.76 3.28
CA TRP A 245 0.27 4.82 3.94
C TRP A 245 0.13 5.18 5.43
N PRO A 246 -1.04 5.69 5.88
CA PRO A 246 -1.28 5.92 7.30
C PRO A 246 -1.39 4.58 8.06
N THR A 247 -0.74 4.49 9.20
CA THR A 247 -0.73 3.27 10.03
C THR A 247 -0.86 3.58 11.51
N ASP A 248 -1.60 2.73 12.23
CA ASP A 248 -1.67 2.71 13.70
C ASP A 248 -0.97 1.48 14.29
N VAL A 249 -0.41 0.61 13.45
CA VAL A 249 0.34 -0.58 13.87
C VAL A 249 1.61 -0.69 13.07
N ILE A 250 2.73 -0.78 13.76
CA ILE A 250 4.04 -0.97 13.14
C ILE A 250 4.77 -2.15 13.78
N GLU A 251 5.77 -2.64 13.06
CA GLU A 251 6.80 -3.51 13.61
C GLU A 251 8.15 -2.80 13.53
N ALA A 252 8.92 -2.93 14.59
CA ALA A 252 10.12 -2.15 14.79
C ALA A 252 11.19 -2.91 15.57
N ARG A 253 12.44 -2.46 15.43
CA ARG A 253 13.51 -2.74 16.38
C ARG A 253 13.55 -1.61 17.38
N ILE A 254 13.55 -1.90 18.68
CA ILE A 254 13.77 -0.90 19.74
C ILE A 254 15.02 -1.22 20.53
N ARG A 255 15.68 -0.18 21.03
CA ARG A 255 16.83 -0.27 21.93
C ARG A 255 16.62 0.68 23.11
N PRO A 256 16.94 0.27 24.35
CA PRO A 256 16.94 1.17 25.48
C PRO A 256 17.94 2.31 25.28
N VAL A 257 17.65 3.46 25.87
CA VAL A 257 18.65 4.54 25.94
C VAL A 257 19.82 4.11 26.81
N ARG A 258 21.00 4.59 26.47
CA ARG A 258 22.21 4.35 27.27
C ARG A 258 22.03 4.90 28.68
N GLY A 259 22.44 4.10 29.69
CA GLY A 259 22.37 4.51 31.09
C GLY A 259 20.97 4.51 31.68
N LEU A 260 20.00 3.84 31.07
CA LEU A 260 18.68 3.65 31.67
C LEU A 260 18.82 2.96 33.04
N THR A 261 18.29 3.58 34.08
CA THR A 261 18.50 3.15 35.48
C THR A 261 17.55 2.04 35.91
N HIS A 262 16.58 1.68 35.10
CA HIS A 262 15.57 0.65 35.40
C HIS A 262 15.28 -0.23 34.18
N PRO A 263 14.82 -1.48 34.37
CA PRO A 263 14.47 -2.34 33.27
C PRO A 263 13.28 -1.77 32.47
N LEU A 264 13.39 -1.79 31.13
CA LEU A 264 12.30 -1.39 30.24
C LEU A 264 11.26 -2.52 30.17
N SER A 265 10.09 -2.27 30.76
CA SER A 265 8.96 -3.21 30.77
C SER A 265 8.00 -2.95 29.62
N PRO A 266 7.59 -3.95 28.84
CA PRO A 266 6.61 -3.77 27.75
C PRO A 266 5.21 -3.42 28.25
N ARG A 267 4.94 -3.54 29.56
CA ARG A 267 3.64 -3.24 30.18
C ARG A 267 3.48 -1.77 30.57
N GLY A 268 4.47 -0.91 30.30
CA GLY A 268 4.42 0.52 30.55
C GLY A 268 3.40 1.27 29.68
N ALA A 269 3.04 2.46 30.11
CA ALA A 269 2.36 3.44 29.26
C ALA A 269 3.42 4.27 28.55
N PHE A 270 3.44 4.21 27.23
CA PHE A 270 4.44 4.89 26.41
C PHE A 270 3.83 5.99 25.55
N THR A 271 4.65 7.00 25.31
CA THR A 271 4.42 8.01 24.29
C THR A 271 5.45 7.79 23.17
N PHE A 272 4.95 7.62 21.97
CA PHE A 272 5.71 7.44 20.74
C PHE A 272 5.88 8.78 20.03
N HIS A 273 7.11 9.13 19.67
CA HIS A 273 7.44 10.36 18.95
C HIS A 273 8.14 10.04 17.64
N ALA A 274 7.61 10.54 16.52
CA ALA A 274 8.23 10.46 15.20
C ALA A 274 7.93 11.73 14.39
N GLY A 275 8.95 12.33 13.78
CA GLY A 275 8.81 13.66 13.17
C GLY A 275 8.22 14.66 14.17
N ALA A 276 7.17 15.37 13.78
CA ALA A 276 6.45 16.30 14.67
C ALA A 276 5.29 15.65 15.44
N ALA A 277 5.05 14.35 15.24
CA ALA A 277 3.90 13.64 15.79
C ALA A 277 4.20 13.02 17.16
N GLU A 278 3.13 12.92 17.98
CA GLU A 278 3.12 12.26 19.26
C GLU A 278 1.86 11.41 19.39
N ARG A 279 2.00 10.14 19.79
CA ARG A 279 0.87 9.22 20.03
C ARG A 279 1.12 8.35 21.25
N SER A 280 0.07 8.04 21.98
CA SER A 280 0.16 6.97 22.99
C SER A 280 0.41 5.63 22.30
N ALA A 281 1.26 4.80 22.91
CA ALA A 281 1.70 3.54 22.32
C ALA A 281 1.59 2.37 23.29
N LYS A 282 1.26 1.20 22.76
CA LYS A 282 1.34 -0.09 23.44
C LYS A 282 2.35 -0.98 22.72
N ILE A 283 3.22 -1.62 23.47
CA ILE A 283 4.31 -2.44 22.96
C ILE A 283 4.03 -3.91 23.25
N ARG A 284 4.29 -4.76 22.26
CA ARG A 284 4.29 -6.22 22.39
C ARG A 284 5.62 -6.75 21.86
N LEU A 285 6.34 -7.51 22.67
CA LEU A 285 7.56 -8.21 22.29
C LEU A 285 7.25 -9.44 21.42
N TYR A 286 8.18 -9.81 20.55
CA TYR A 286 8.07 -11.00 19.72
C TYR A 286 8.75 -12.23 20.34
N ASP A 287 9.98 -12.07 20.78
CA ASP A 287 10.92 -13.16 21.10
C ASP A 287 11.48 -13.12 22.51
N ALA A 288 11.15 -12.13 23.31
CA ALA A 288 11.75 -11.93 24.62
C ALA A 288 10.70 -11.60 25.70
N ALA A 289 10.99 -11.96 26.93
CA ALA A 289 10.21 -11.57 28.11
C ALA A 289 10.54 -10.14 28.57
N SER A 290 11.71 -9.62 28.20
CA SER A 290 12.23 -8.30 28.56
C SER A 290 13.05 -7.72 27.40
N ILE A 291 13.28 -6.41 27.44
CA ILE A 291 14.08 -5.70 26.44
C ILE A 291 15.51 -5.62 26.99
N SER A 292 16.45 -6.29 26.31
CA SER A 292 17.87 -6.25 26.63
C SER A 292 18.55 -4.97 26.13
N GLU A 293 19.81 -4.77 26.48
CA GLU A 293 20.63 -3.67 25.94
C GLU A 293 20.80 -3.77 24.41
N ASP A 294 20.83 -4.98 23.86
CA ASP A 294 20.84 -5.20 22.40
C ASP A 294 19.52 -4.86 21.73
N GLY A 295 18.47 -4.62 22.51
CA GLY A 295 17.13 -4.28 22.07
C GLY A 295 16.26 -5.51 21.80
N ALA A 296 15.08 -5.27 21.22
CA ALA A 296 14.09 -6.29 20.90
C ALA A 296 13.28 -5.94 19.66
N PHE A 297 12.80 -6.98 18.95
CA PHE A 297 11.75 -6.80 17.95
C PHE A 297 10.39 -6.67 18.60
N VAL A 298 9.65 -5.65 18.20
CA VAL A 298 8.38 -5.31 18.80
C VAL A 298 7.31 -5.02 17.77
N ARG A 299 6.07 -5.26 18.18
CA ARG A 299 4.90 -4.67 17.56
C ARG A 299 4.41 -3.52 18.40
N ILE A 300 4.24 -2.36 17.81
CA ILE A 300 3.76 -1.15 18.47
C ILE A 300 2.38 -0.81 17.88
N ARG A 301 1.40 -0.63 18.78
CA ARG A 301 0.09 -0.09 18.43
C ARG A 301 -0.02 1.33 18.93
N LEU A 302 -0.34 2.24 18.03
CA LEU A 302 -0.53 3.66 18.29
C LEU A 302 -2.00 3.96 18.55
N SER A 303 -2.27 5.04 19.28
CA SER A 303 -3.65 5.49 19.60
C SER A 303 -4.41 6.03 18.40
N SER A 304 -3.70 6.51 17.38
CA SER A 304 -4.26 6.96 16.09
C SER A 304 -3.21 6.84 14.99
N PRO A 305 -3.64 6.78 13.71
CA PRO A 305 -2.71 6.62 12.60
C PRO A 305 -1.68 7.75 12.47
N LEU A 306 -0.51 7.37 11.98
CA LEU A 306 0.59 8.26 11.56
C LEU A 306 1.09 7.83 10.18
N VAL A 307 1.81 8.74 9.51
CA VAL A 307 2.64 8.39 8.35
C VAL A 307 4.03 8.02 8.84
N LEU A 308 4.40 6.78 8.61
CA LEU A 308 5.72 6.24 8.95
C LEU A 308 6.27 5.48 7.74
N ASP A 309 7.56 5.65 7.49
CA ASP A 309 8.29 4.95 6.43
C ASP A 309 9.18 3.85 7.03
N VAL A 310 9.58 2.90 6.20
CA VAL A 310 10.60 1.92 6.58
C VAL A 310 11.90 2.68 6.89
N HIS A 311 12.56 2.29 7.96
CA HIS A 311 13.77 2.93 8.54
C HIS A 311 13.55 4.31 9.17
N ASP A 312 12.30 4.79 9.31
CA ASP A 312 12.05 5.95 10.16
C ASP A 312 12.46 5.67 11.61
N ARG A 313 13.11 6.64 12.21
CA ARG A 313 13.50 6.58 13.61
C ARG A 313 12.46 7.23 14.49
N PHE A 314 12.33 6.71 15.69
CA PHE A 314 11.38 7.22 16.68
C PHE A 314 11.95 7.14 18.10
N VAL A 315 11.32 7.88 18.99
CA VAL A 315 11.64 7.91 20.42
C VAL A 315 10.44 7.40 21.21
N LEU A 316 10.70 6.59 22.23
CA LEU A 316 9.73 6.15 23.22
C LEU A 316 10.01 6.81 24.57
N ARG A 317 8.98 7.44 25.12
CA ARG A 317 9.02 8.00 26.46
C ARG A 317 8.06 7.25 27.39
N GLU A 318 8.46 7.00 28.62
CA GLU A 318 7.57 6.45 29.63
C GLU A 318 6.69 7.58 30.20
N SER A 319 5.38 7.45 30.04
CA SER A 319 4.44 8.52 30.41
C SER A 319 4.42 8.82 31.90
N GLY A 320 4.59 7.81 32.74
CA GLY A 320 4.59 7.96 34.20
C GLY A 320 5.79 8.73 34.76
N ARG A 321 7.00 8.37 34.29
CA ARG A 321 8.27 9.02 34.71
C ARG A 321 8.61 10.25 33.86
N ARG A 322 7.95 10.42 32.72
CA ARG A 322 8.27 11.46 31.72
C ARG A 322 9.72 11.41 31.23
N GLU A 323 10.29 10.22 31.18
CA GLU A 323 11.67 9.94 30.82
C GLU A 323 11.76 9.30 29.43
N THR A 324 12.79 9.65 28.68
CA THR A 324 13.12 8.95 27.44
C THR A 324 13.75 7.61 27.80
N VAL A 325 13.11 6.51 27.38
CA VAL A 325 13.50 5.16 27.79
C VAL A 325 14.05 4.31 26.67
N ALA A 326 13.67 4.60 25.43
CA ALA A 326 14.14 3.86 24.27
C ALA A 326 14.03 4.68 22.99
N GLY A 327 14.74 4.24 21.98
CA GLY A 327 14.49 4.62 20.61
C GLY A 327 14.38 3.39 19.72
N GLY A 328 14.02 3.60 18.44
CA GLY A 328 13.88 2.50 17.54
C GLY A 328 13.81 2.90 16.07
N VAL A 329 13.75 1.85 15.24
CA VAL A 329 13.65 1.96 13.79
C VAL A 329 12.43 1.19 13.32
N VAL A 330 11.60 1.82 12.51
CA VAL A 330 10.45 1.19 11.87
C VAL A 330 10.94 0.19 10.81
N LEU A 331 10.53 -1.06 10.93
CA LEU A 331 10.88 -2.10 9.98
C LEU A 331 9.70 -2.44 9.04
N ASP A 332 8.48 -2.38 9.56
CA ASP A 332 7.27 -2.61 8.77
C ASP A 332 6.16 -1.63 9.21
N PRO A 333 5.80 -0.66 8.35
CA PRO A 333 4.68 0.25 8.63
C PRO A 333 3.30 -0.35 8.30
N SER A 334 3.25 -1.56 7.73
CA SER A 334 1.99 -2.26 7.40
C SER A 334 2.11 -3.76 7.66
N PRO A 335 2.33 -4.16 8.93
CA PRO A 335 2.57 -5.55 9.27
C PRO A 335 1.32 -6.43 9.07
N PRO A 336 1.48 -7.76 8.95
CA PRO A 336 0.36 -8.69 8.90
C PRO A 336 -0.49 -8.56 10.17
N GLN A 337 -1.81 -8.77 10.07
CA GLN A 337 -2.71 -8.66 11.22
C GLN A 337 -2.30 -9.58 12.37
N ARG A 338 -1.86 -10.79 12.06
CA ARG A 338 -1.32 -11.75 13.03
C ARG A 338 0.14 -12.04 12.68
N PRO A 339 1.06 -11.90 13.64
CA PRO A 339 2.43 -12.32 13.41
C PRO A 339 2.48 -13.84 13.21
N GLY A 340 3.18 -14.28 12.18
CA GLY A 340 3.48 -15.70 11.95
C GLY A 340 4.62 -16.20 12.85
N ALA A 341 4.87 -17.50 12.84
CA ALA A 341 5.99 -18.10 13.57
C ALA A 341 7.37 -17.58 13.10
N THR A 342 7.47 -17.10 11.87
CA THR A 342 8.70 -16.56 11.24
C THR A 342 8.81 -15.04 11.34
N ALA A 343 8.07 -14.40 12.28
CA ALA A 343 8.04 -12.95 12.38
C ALA A 343 9.43 -12.35 12.69
N VAL A 344 10.20 -12.98 13.57
CA VAL A 344 11.55 -12.53 13.93
C VAL A 344 12.48 -12.60 12.74
N ASP A 345 12.56 -13.76 12.05
CA ASP A 345 13.40 -13.95 10.86
C ASP A 345 13.06 -12.94 9.74
N ARG A 346 11.79 -12.59 9.60
CA ARG A 346 11.32 -11.58 8.67
C ARG A 346 11.83 -10.19 9.05
N LEU A 347 11.70 -9.83 10.33
CA LEU A 347 12.15 -8.53 10.84
C LEU A 347 13.66 -8.38 10.80
N GLU A 348 14.42 -9.44 11.08
CA GLU A 348 15.88 -9.45 10.91
C GLU A 348 16.30 -9.19 9.46
N ARG A 349 15.61 -9.82 8.50
CA ARG A 349 15.88 -9.53 7.08
C ARG A 349 15.60 -8.07 6.72
N ARG A 350 14.50 -7.50 7.22
CA ARG A 350 14.17 -6.08 7.00
C ARG A 350 15.14 -5.13 7.69
N GLU A 351 15.66 -5.49 8.87
CA GLU A 351 16.67 -4.67 9.57
C GLU A 351 18.00 -4.59 8.80
N ARG A 352 18.38 -5.69 8.12
CA ARG A 352 19.64 -5.75 7.31
C ARG A 352 19.48 -5.21 5.90
N ALA A 353 18.25 -5.07 5.41
CA ALA A 353 17.97 -4.67 4.04
C ALA A 353 18.23 -3.19 3.81
N GLY A 354 18.77 -2.87 2.64
CA GLY A 354 18.76 -1.51 2.12
C GLY A 354 17.35 -1.07 1.72
N ARG A 355 17.16 0.23 1.52
CA ARG A 355 15.85 0.77 1.12
C ARG A 355 15.39 0.20 -0.23
N GLU A 356 16.32 -0.01 -1.14
CA GLU A 356 16.12 -0.59 -2.47
C GLU A 356 15.66 -2.04 -2.46
N ASP A 357 15.95 -2.79 -1.39
CA ASP A 357 15.56 -4.19 -1.26
C ASP A 357 14.14 -4.38 -0.72
N ILE A 358 13.57 -3.34 -0.09
CA ILE A 358 12.25 -3.42 0.57
C ILE A 358 11.12 -3.82 -0.39
N PRO A 359 11.06 -3.35 -1.65
CA PRO A 359 10.04 -3.79 -2.61
C PRO A 359 10.05 -5.30 -2.84
N ALA A 360 11.23 -5.89 -3.03
CA ALA A 360 11.39 -7.32 -3.26
C ALA A 360 11.04 -8.14 -2.01
N LEU A 361 11.45 -7.68 -0.81
CA LEU A 361 11.07 -8.30 0.46
C LEU A 361 9.56 -8.25 0.67
N LEU A 362 8.92 -7.11 0.41
CA LEU A 362 7.48 -6.94 0.52
C LEU A 362 6.73 -7.93 -0.37
N LEU A 363 7.18 -8.10 -1.62
CA LEU A 363 6.60 -9.07 -2.56
C LEU A 363 6.81 -10.51 -2.09
N ALA A 364 8.02 -10.86 -1.64
CA ALA A 364 8.33 -12.20 -1.13
C ALA A 364 7.45 -12.56 0.09
N GLU A 365 7.20 -11.61 0.98
CA GLU A 365 6.39 -11.79 2.19
C GLU A 365 4.89 -11.90 1.90
N ARG A 366 4.37 -11.12 0.96
CA ARG A 366 2.93 -11.02 0.66
C ARG A 366 2.50 -11.89 -0.52
N GLY A 367 3.43 -12.28 -1.37
CA GLY A 367 3.20 -13.00 -2.62
C GLY A 367 2.62 -12.13 -3.73
N ALA A 368 1.82 -11.13 -3.39
CA ALA A 368 1.27 -10.16 -4.32
C ALA A 368 1.13 -8.78 -3.64
N VAL A 369 1.38 -7.71 -4.40
CA VAL A 369 1.32 -6.32 -3.94
C VAL A 369 0.67 -5.45 -5.02
N ARG A 370 -0.28 -4.60 -4.67
CA ARG A 370 -0.85 -3.61 -5.60
C ARG A 370 0.17 -2.52 -5.91
N GLU A 371 0.18 -1.98 -7.12
CA GLU A 371 1.05 -0.87 -7.49
C GLU A 371 0.91 0.33 -6.55
N THR A 372 -0.33 0.72 -6.23
CA THR A 372 -0.61 1.81 -5.29
C THR A 372 -0.11 1.53 -3.88
N GLU A 373 -0.19 0.27 -3.43
CA GLU A 373 0.31 -0.18 -2.14
C GLU A 373 1.85 -0.20 -2.12
N LEU A 374 2.48 -0.68 -3.19
CA LEU A 374 3.93 -0.65 -3.34
C LEU A 374 4.46 0.78 -3.18
N ARG A 375 3.91 1.71 -3.98
CA ARG A 375 4.32 3.12 -3.92
C ARG A 375 4.11 3.72 -2.54
N SER A 376 2.94 3.56 -1.95
CA SER A 376 2.61 4.17 -0.65
C SER A 376 3.41 3.60 0.52
N LEU A 377 3.85 2.33 0.46
CA LEU A 377 4.62 1.68 1.53
C LEU A 377 6.13 1.79 1.35
N THR A 378 6.63 1.90 0.12
CA THR A 378 8.06 1.83 -0.14
C THR A 378 8.62 3.06 -0.86
N GLY A 379 7.77 3.80 -1.58
CA GLY A 379 8.16 4.90 -2.45
C GLY A 379 8.70 4.46 -3.82
N PHE A 380 8.61 3.18 -4.14
CA PHE A 380 9.01 2.63 -5.43
C PHE A 380 7.77 2.29 -6.27
N ASP A 381 7.88 2.44 -7.58
CA ASP A 381 6.83 2.12 -8.55
C ASP A 381 7.01 0.73 -9.17
N GLU A 382 8.21 0.15 -9.03
CA GLU A 382 8.59 -1.11 -9.67
C GLU A 382 9.30 -2.05 -8.71
N ILE A 383 9.20 -3.35 -9.00
CA ILE A 383 9.95 -4.41 -8.33
C ILE A 383 10.79 -5.11 -9.40
N PRO A 384 12.12 -4.94 -9.40
CA PRO A 384 12.98 -5.54 -10.41
C PRO A 384 12.82 -7.06 -10.49
N GLY A 385 12.61 -7.57 -11.69
CA GLY A 385 12.46 -9.01 -11.95
C GLY A 385 11.10 -9.61 -11.53
N ALA A 386 10.17 -8.82 -10.99
CA ALA A 386 8.83 -9.29 -10.67
C ALA A 386 7.87 -9.16 -11.85
N GLU A 387 6.88 -10.00 -11.88
CA GLU A 387 5.84 -10.00 -12.91
C GLU A 387 4.73 -9.02 -12.55
N ARG A 388 4.22 -8.31 -13.57
CA ARG A 388 3.11 -7.35 -13.44
C ARG A 388 1.86 -7.88 -14.12
N VAL A 389 0.74 -7.94 -13.38
CA VAL A 389 -0.55 -8.39 -13.88
C VAL A 389 -1.64 -7.42 -13.45
N SER A 390 -2.19 -6.64 -14.38
CA SER A 390 -3.36 -5.77 -14.17
C SER A 390 -3.32 -4.93 -12.88
N GLY A 391 -2.22 -4.18 -12.66
CA GLY A 391 -2.05 -3.31 -11.48
C GLY A 391 -1.57 -4.02 -10.22
N TRP A 392 -1.07 -5.26 -10.35
CA TRP A 392 -0.45 -6.04 -9.30
C TRP A 392 0.96 -6.46 -9.69
N TRP A 393 1.85 -6.43 -8.71
CA TRP A 393 3.12 -7.14 -8.74
C TRP A 393 2.92 -8.50 -8.09
N ILE A 394 3.31 -9.59 -8.76
CA ILE A 394 3.13 -10.96 -8.28
C ILE A 394 4.47 -11.70 -8.25
N SER A 395 4.62 -12.57 -7.25
CA SER A 395 5.76 -13.48 -7.19
C SER A 395 5.54 -14.69 -8.09
N GLU A 396 6.64 -15.31 -8.55
CA GLU A 396 6.61 -16.56 -9.30
C GLU A 396 5.80 -17.65 -8.57
N ARG A 397 5.92 -17.71 -7.23
CA ARG A 397 5.12 -18.61 -6.41
C ARG A 397 3.61 -18.40 -6.58
N VAL A 398 3.15 -17.15 -6.58
CA VAL A 398 1.73 -16.81 -6.77
C VAL A 398 1.28 -17.19 -8.17
N ARG A 399 2.10 -16.89 -9.18
CA ARG A 399 1.84 -17.30 -10.57
C ARG A 399 1.68 -18.82 -10.68
N SER A 400 2.64 -19.57 -10.15
CA SER A 400 2.64 -21.04 -10.20
C SER A 400 1.41 -21.64 -9.51
N ILE A 401 1.08 -21.19 -8.29
CA ILE A 401 -0.09 -21.67 -7.55
C ILE A 401 -1.39 -21.40 -8.32
N ALA A 402 -1.54 -20.19 -8.88
CA ALA A 402 -2.73 -19.81 -9.62
C ALA A 402 -2.88 -20.63 -10.90
N THR A 403 -1.79 -20.82 -11.64
CA THR A 403 -1.76 -21.61 -12.86
C THR A 403 -2.09 -23.08 -12.59
N SER A 404 -1.45 -23.68 -11.57
CA SER A 404 -1.73 -25.06 -11.18
C SER A 404 -3.19 -25.25 -10.78
N ALA A 405 -3.73 -24.35 -9.96
CA ALA A 405 -5.13 -24.44 -9.51
C ALA A 405 -6.13 -24.35 -10.68
N ALA A 406 -5.87 -23.50 -11.68
CA ALA A 406 -6.70 -23.40 -12.86
C ALA A 406 -6.63 -24.68 -13.72
N ILE A 407 -5.42 -25.19 -13.96
CA ILE A 407 -5.20 -26.41 -14.76
C ILE A 407 -5.81 -27.64 -14.07
N GLU A 408 -5.57 -27.81 -12.76
CA GLU A 408 -6.11 -28.94 -11.98
C GLU A 408 -7.64 -28.98 -12.01
N LEU A 409 -8.30 -27.82 -11.81
CA LEU A 409 -9.75 -27.74 -11.88
C LEU A 409 -10.25 -28.11 -13.27
N LEU A 410 -9.63 -27.52 -14.32
CA LEU A 410 -10.04 -27.78 -15.71
C LEU A 410 -9.82 -29.26 -16.10
N THR A 411 -8.70 -29.85 -15.69
CA THR A 411 -8.43 -31.27 -15.93
C THR A 411 -9.48 -32.14 -15.27
N ALA A 412 -9.75 -31.94 -13.98
CA ALA A 412 -10.77 -32.68 -13.26
C ALA A 412 -12.18 -32.51 -13.86
N HIS A 413 -12.49 -31.28 -14.32
CA HIS A 413 -13.77 -31.00 -14.99
C HIS A 413 -13.89 -31.78 -16.33
N HIS A 414 -12.82 -31.79 -17.14
CA HIS A 414 -12.81 -32.49 -18.44
C HIS A 414 -12.86 -34.00 -18.29
N ASP A 415 -12.18 -34.54 -17.29
CA ASP A 415 -12.24 -36.00 -16.98
C ASP A 415 -13.63 -36.42 -16.54
N ALA A 416 -14.29 -35.60 -15.72
CA ALA A 416 -15.63 -35.87 -15.25
C ALA A 416 -16.71 -35.61 -16.31
N ASN A 417 -16.49 -34.68 -17.23
CA ASN A 417 -17.44 -34.21 -18.23
C ASN A 417 -16.80 -34.08 -19.62
N PRO A 418 -16.44 -35.20 -20.30
CA PRO A 418 -15.72 -35.17 -21.58
C PRO A 418 -16.45 -34.42 -22.72
N ALA A 419 -17.77 -34.38 -22.67
CA ALA A 419 -18.63 -33.71 -23.64
C ALA A 419 -18.82 -32.19 -23.33
N SER A 420 -18.31 -31.70 -22.21
CA SER A 420 -18.43 -30.29 -21.81
C SER A 420 -17.46 -29.41 -22.62
N GLU A 421 -17.89 -28.20 -22.96
CA GLU A 421 -17.05 -27.19 -23.60
C GLU A 421 -16.01 -26.58 -22.65
N GLY A 422 -16.17 -26.80 -21.33
CA GLY A 422 -15.29 -26.29 -20.28
C GLY A 422 -16.05 -25.99 -18.98
N SER A 423 -15.32 -25.48 -17.99
CA SER A 423 -15.87 -25.02 -16.72
C SER A 423 -16.21 -23.53 -16.77
N ASP A 424 -17.18 -23.10 -15.97
CA ASP A 424 -17.59 -21.70 -15.86
C ASP A 424 -16.43 -20.80 -15.39
N VAL A 425 -16.30 -19.63 -15.99
CA VAL A 425 -15.24 -18.64 -15.65
C VAL A 425 -15.25 -18.32 -14.16
N ALA A 426 -16.42 -18.18 -13.52
CA ALA A 426 -16.52 -17.85 -12.09
C ALA A 426 -16.04 -19.00 -11.21
N GLU A 427 -16.21 -20.24 -11.63
CA GLU A 427 -15.73 -21.42 -10.91
C GLU A 427 -14.20 -21.48 -10.91
N VAL A 428 -13.59 -21.30 -12.09
CA VAL A 428 -12.12 -21.26 -12.22
C VAL A 428 -11.51 -20.11 -11.39
N ARG A 429 -12.09 -18.91 -11.48
CA ARG A 429 -11.63 -17.76 -10.69
C ARG A 429 -11.74 -18.00 -9.18
N ARG A 430 -12.80 -18.66 -8.74
CA ARG A 430 -12.98 -19.03 -7.33
C ARG A 430 -11.94 -20.05 -6.88
N ALA A 431 -11.66 -21.08 -7.68
CA ALA A 431 -10.64 -22.08 -7.36
C ALA A 431 -9.25 -21.45 -7.21
N VAL A 432 -8.88 -20.55 -8.13
CA VAL A 432 -7.63 -19.78 -8.06
C VAL A 432 -7.58 -18.92 -6.79
N ALA A 433 -8.65 -18.18 -6.49
CA ALA A 433 -8.73 -17.35 -5.28
C ALA A 433 -8.57 -18.17 -4.00
N ASP A 434 -9.20 -19.36 -3.95
CA ASP A 434 -9.12 -20.28 -2.82
C ASP A 434 -7.72 -20.86 -2.66
N ALA A 435 -7.05 -21.21 -3.74
CA ALA A 435 -5.68 -21.69 -3.73
C ALA A 435 -4.72 -20.63 -3.22
N LEU A 436 -4.83 -19.39 -3.70
CA LEU A 436 -4.02 -18.26 -3.25
C LEU A 436 -4.24 -17.95 -1.76
N ARG A 437 -5.49 -17.99 -1.28
CA ARG A 437 -5.80 -17.80 0.15
C ARG A 437 -5.18 -18.90 1.02
N ARG A 438 -5.28 -20.17 0.62
CA ARG A 438 -4.64 -21.29 1.33
C ARG A 438 -3.11 -21.15 1.40
N ALA A 439 -2.52 -20.59 0.37
CA ALA A 439 -1.08 -20.31 0.32
C ALA A 439 -0.64 -19.08 1.12
N GLY A 440 -1.57 -18.39 1.80
CA GLY A 440 -1.30 -17.22 2.63
C GLY A 440 -1.04 -15.93 1.84
N SER A 441 -1.35 -15.90 0.54
CA SER A 441 -1.28 -14.66 -0.25
C SER A 441 -2.34 -13.66 0.22
N ARG A 442 -1.99 -12.37 0.28
CA ARG A 442 -2.96 -11.26 0.50
C ARG A 442 -3.82 -10.97 -0.75
N ALA A 443 -3.85 -11.87 -1.71
CA ALA A 443 -4.63 -11.76 -2.92
C ALA A 443 -6.14 -11.63 -2.62
N ASP A 444 -6.77 -10.68 -3.27
CA ASP A 444 -8.23 -10.59 -3.32
C ASP A 444 -8.81 -11.28 -4.57
N GLY A 445 -10.14 -11.32 -4.68
CA GLY A 445 -10.81 -11.90 -5.85
C GLY A 445 -10.48 -11.19 -7.17
N GLY A 446 -10.07 -9.93 -7.11
CA GLY A 446 -9.65 -9.16 -8.28
C GLY A 446 -8.33 -9.67 -8.88
N LEU A 447 -7.36 -10.02 -8.04
CA LEU A 447 -6.11 -10.61 -8.52
C LEU A 447 -6.34 -11.97 -9.17
N ALA A 448 -7.15 -12.85 -8.56
CA ALA A 448 -7.48 -14.15 -9.14
C ALA A 448 -8.12 -14.00 -10.53
N ALA A 449 -9.05 -13.04 -10.69
CA ALA A 449 -9.66 -12.75 -11.97
C ALA A 449 -8.63 -12.26 -13.00
N SER A 450 -7.75 -11.34 -12.60
CA SER A 450 -6.70 -10.80 -13.48
C SER A 450 -5.72 -11.89 -13.94
N ILE A 451 -5.31 -12.79 -13.03
CA ILE A 451 -4.40 -13.90 -13.40
C ILE A 451 -5.11 -14.87 -14.38
N VAL A 452 -6.38 -15.21 -14.13
CA VAL A 452 -7.14 -16.07 -15.06
C VAL A 452 -7.27 -15.44 -16.43
N ASP A 453 -7.56 -14.13 -16.52
CA ASP A 453 -7.64 -13.41 -17.78
C ASP A 453 -6.28 -13.37 -18.50
N ASP A 454 -5.18 -13.22 -17.76
CA ASP A 454 -3.82 -13.26 -18.29
C ASP A 454 -3.44 -14.69 -18.81
N LEU A 455 -3.83 -15.75 -18.10
CA LEU A 455 -3.65 -17.14 -18.57
C LEU A 455 -4.42 -17.41 -19.85
N VAL A 456 -5.56 -16.77 -20.05
CA VAL A 456 -6.32 -16.83 -21.32
C VAL A 456 -5.57 -16.08 -22.43
N GLN A 457 -5.08 -14.88 -22.15
CA GLN A 457 -4.32 -14.08 -23.12
C GLN A 457 -3.02 -14.78 -23.53
N GLY A 458 -2.34 -15.41 -22.58
CA GLY A 458 -1.11 -16.17 -22.81
C GLY A 458 -1.33 -17.57 -23.42
N GLY A 459 -2.59 -17.97 -23.65
CA GLY A 459 -2.91 -19.25 -24.30
C GLY A 459 -2.72 -20.48 -23.41
N THR A 460 -2.43 -20.30 -22.11
CA THR A 460 -2.33 -21.42 -21.14
C THR A 460 -3.68 -22.11 -20.96
N ILE A 461 -4.76 -21.34 -20.96
CA ILE A 461 -6.15 -21.80 -20.99
C ILE A 461 -6.89 -21.10 -22.13
N ALA A 462 -7.90 -21.73 -22.69
CA ALA A 462 -8.69 -21.19 -23.77
C ALA A 462 -10.08 -20.77 -23.30
N ARG A 463 -10.58 -19.63 -23.82
CA ARG A 463 -11.94 -19.16 -23.55
C ARG A 463 -12.88 -19.54 -24.69
N TYR A 464 -14.02 -20.12 -24.35
CA TYR A 464 -15.09 -20.44 -25.27
C TYR A 464 -16.44 -19.93 -24.71
N GLY A 465 -16.90 -18.80 -25.19
CA GLY A 465 -18.07 -18.12 -24.63
C GLY A 465 -17.90 -17.76 -23.14
N SER A 466 -18.76 -18.32 -22.29
CA SER A 466 -18.71 -18.19 -20.82
C SER A 466 -17.87 -19.27 -20.14
N PHE A 467 -17.23 -20.16 -20.88
CA PHE A 467 -16.47 -21.28 -20.36
C PHE A 467 -14.97 -21.11 -20.59
N LEU A 468 -14.19 -21.75 -19.71
CA LEU A 468 -12.74 -21.91 -19.85
C LEU A 468 -12.42 -23.41 -19.98
N ARG A 469 -11.42 -23.71 -20.81
CA ARG A 469 -10.94 -25.07 -21.05
C ARG A 469 -9.44 -25.14 -21.28
N LEU A 470 -8.86 -26.31 -21.17
CA LEU A 470 -7.51 -26.55 -21.62
C LEU A 470 -7.45 -26.49 -23.15
N PRO A 471 -6.39 -25.94 -23.76
CA PRO A 471 -6.27 -25.85 -25.24
C PRO A 471 -6.32 -27.19 -25.94
N SER A 472 -5.86 -28.26 -25.26
CA SER A 472 -5.90 -29.64 -25.76
C SER A 472 -7.28 -30.28 -25.71
N HIS A 473 -8.22 -29.74 -24.88
CA HIS A 473 -9.53 -30.33 -24.71
C HIS A 473 -10.41 -30.16 -25.95
N ARG A 474 -11.03 -31.23 -26.39
CA ARG A 474 -12.11 -31.25 -27.39
C ARG A 474 -13.32 -31.86 -26.71
N ALA A 475 -14.44 -31.19 -26.79
CA ALA A 475 -15.70 -31.75 -26.33
C ALA A 475 -16.07 -32.96 -27.20
N GLU A 476 -15.81 -34.15 -26.69
CA GLU A 476 -16.10 -35.41 -27.37
C GLU A 476 -17.22 -36.11 -26.64
N VAL A 477 -18.28 -36.41 -27.43
CA VAL A 477 -19.34 -37.29 -26.95
C VAL A 477 -18.87 -38.73 -27.13
N ALA A 478 -19.06 -39.55 -26.11
CA ALA A 478 -18.65 -40.96 -26.18
C ALA A 478 -19.21 -41.64 -27.45
N PRO A 479 -18.44 -42.44 -28.14
CA PRO A 479 -18.93 -43.17 -29.31
C PRO A 479 -20.20 -43.92 -29.02
N GLY A 480 -21.25 -43.74 -29.83
CA GLY A 480 -22.58 -44.36 -29.67
C GLY A 480 -23.52 -43.65 -28.69
N GLU A 481 -23.07 -42.68 -27.86
CA GLU A 481 -24.00 -41.97 -26.99
C GLU A 481 -24.88 -40.99 -27.76
N LEU A 482 -24.33 -40.34 -28.80
CA LEU A 482 -25.07 -39.50 -29.72
C LEU A 482 -26.13 -40.31 -30.49
N ASP A 483 -25.76 -41.51 -30.94
CA ASP A 483 -26.69 -42.44 -31.62
C ASP A 483 -27.80 -42.89 -30.68
N ARG A 484 -27.48 -43.22 -29.44
CA ARG A 484 -28.46 -43.59 -28.40
C ARG A 484 -29.42 -42.43 -28.10
N LEU A 485 -28.93 -41.23 -27.98
CA LEU A 485 -29.71 -40.02 -27.74
C LEU A 485 -30.65 -39.76 -28.96
N THR A 486 -30.11 -39.77 -30.17
CA THR A 486 -30.85 -39.54 -31.39
C THR A 486 -31.92 -40.63 -31.58
N ALA A 487 -31.59 -41.91 -31.30
CA ALA A 487 -32.54 -43.02 -31.33
C ALA A 487 -33.66 -42.88 -30.28
N ALA A 488 -33.34 -42.42 -29.07
CA ALA A 488 -34.32 -42.18 -28.00
C ALA A 488 -35.30 -41.05 -28.40
N VAL A 489 -34.84 -39.98 -29.01
CA VAL A 489 -35.69 -38.89 -29.53
C VAL A 489 -36.55 -39.41 -30.67
N ALA A 490 -35.96 -40.12 -31.65
CA ALA A 490 -36.65 -40.68 -32.77
C ALA A 490 -37.74 -41.69 -32.40
N ALA A 491 -37.44 -42.56 -31.43
CA ALA A 491 -38.41 -43.56 -30.92
C ALA A 491 -39.63 -42.93 -30.22
N GLY A 492 -39.44 -41.73 -29.66
CA GLY A 492 -40.52 -40.97 -28.99
C GLY A 492 -41.36 -40.15 -29.97
N GLU A 493 -40.94 -39.95 -31.23
CA GLU A 493 -41.68 -39.18 -32.23
C GLU A 493 -42.99 -39.91 -32.61
N PRO A 494 -44.11 -39.18 -32.72
CA PRO A 494 -44.29 -37.72 -32.88
C PRO A 494 -44.40 -36.91 -31.58
N THR A 495 -44.18 -37.50 -30.42
CA THR A 495 -44.22 -36.86 -29.11
C THR A 495 -42.95 -37.21 -28.29
N PRO A 496 -41.75 -36.78 -28.73
CA PRO A 496 -40.50 -37.19 -28.13
C PRO A 496 -40.37 -36.70 -26.68
N PRO A 497 -39.51 -37.33 -25.89
CA PRO A 497 -39.26 -36.87 -24.51
C PRO A 497 -38.67 -35.46 -24.55
N SER A 498 -39.05 -34.65 -23.55
CA SER A 498 -38.47 -33.31 -23.34
C SER A 498 -37.00 -33.41 -22.92
N VAL A 499 -36.26 -32.32 -23.02
CA VAL A 499 -34.86 -32.23 -22.57
C VAL A 499 -34.76 -32.68 -21.10
N SER A 500 -35.68 -32.21 -20.25
CA SER A 500 -35.75 -32.61 -18.84
C SER A 500 -36.02 -34.11 -18.64
N GLU A 501 -36.80 -34.76 -19.51
CA GLU A 501 -37.05 -36.20 -19.49
C GLU A 501 -35.87 -37.01 -20.00
N LEU A 502 -35.19 -36.52 -21.04
CA LEU A 502 -33.93 -37.11 -21.53
C LEU A 502 -32.84 -37.08 -20.47
N GLN A 503 -32.73 -35.98 -19.72
CA GLN A 503 -31.78 -35.86 -18.61
C GLN A 503 -32.12 -36.87 -17.49
N ARG A 504 -33.39 -37.01 -17.11
CA ARG A 504 -33.84 -38.05 -16.14
C ARG A 504 -33.61 -39.47 -16.66
N GLY A 505 -33.61 -39.63 -17.96
CA GLY A 505 -33.31 -40.92 -18.64
C GLY A 505 -31.80 -41.22 -18.74
N GLY A 506 -30.92 -40.36 -18.16
CA GLY A 506 -29.49 -40.60 -18.07
C GLY A 506 -28.64 -39.94 -19.17
N PHE A 507 -29.22 -39.10 -20.03
CA PHE A 507 -28.45 -38.33 -20.98
C PHE A 507 -27.95 -37.04 -20.34
N ALA A 508 -26.65 -36.81 -20.37
CA ALA A 508 -26.06 -35.57 -19.87
C ALA A 508 -26.55 -34.35 -20.71
N ARG A 509 -26.70 -33.19 -20.05
CA ARG A 509 -27.12 -31.96 -20.72
C ARG A 509 -26.15 -31.60 -21.85
N GLU A 510 -24.87 -31.78 -21.61
CA GLU A 510 -23.75 -31.54 -22.52
C GLU A 510 -23.87 -32.41 -23.80
N THR A 511 -24.26 -33.64 -23.68
CA THR A 511 -24.53 -34.56 -24.81
C THR A 511 -25.69 -34.03 -25.65
N ILE A 512 -26.76 -33.56 -25.02
CA ILE A 512 -27.93 -33.00 -25.75
C ILE A 512 -27.55 -31.72 -26.47
N GLU A 513 -26.78 -30.82 -25.83
CA GLU A 513 -26.27 -29.59 -26.47
C GLU A 513 -25.32 -29.90 -27.61
N SER A 514 -24.46 -30.89 -27.48
CA SER A 514 -23.57 -31.38 -28.53
C SER A 514 -24.35 -31.91 -29.73
N ALA A 515 -25.42 -32.72 -29.48
CA ALA A 515 -26.29 -33.21 -30.53
C ALA A 515 -26.99 -32.09 -31.31
N VAL A 516 -27.41 -31.05 -30.61
CA VAL A 516 -28.02 -29.86 -31.27
C VAL A 516 -26.99 -29.09 -32.08
N ARG A 517 -25.76 -28.90 -31.55
CA ARG A 517 -24.69 -28.19 -32.29
C ARG A 517 -24.21 -28.95 -33.52
N SER A 518 -24.08 -30.26 -33.43
CA SER A 518 -23.70 -31.10 -34.55
C SER A 518 -24.80 -31.24 -35.61
N GLY A 519 -26.02 -30.77 -35.34
CA GLY A 519 -27.16 -30.92 -36.20
C GLY A 519 -27.80 -32.29 -36.14
N ALA A 520 -27.35 -33.19 -35.26
CA ALA A 520 -27.98 -34.50 -35.04
C ALA A 520 -29.40 -34.39 -34.46
N LEU A 521 -29.63 -33.29 -33.68
CA LEU A 521 -30.97 -32.90 -33.20
C LEU A 521 -31.23 -31.43 -33.52
N VAL A 522 -32.50 -31.07 -33.64
CA VAL A 522 -32.96 -29.68 -33.86
C VAL A 522 -33.73 -29.22 -32.62
N ARG A 523 -33.27 -28.14 -32.00
CA ARG A 523 -33.96 -27.51 -30.88
C ARG A 523 -35.07 -26.59 -31.37
N ILE A 524 -36.31 -26.93 -31.06
CA ILE A 524 -37.51 -26.16 -31.47
C ILE A 524 -38.04 -25.26 -30.33
N ALA A 525 -37.75 -25.61 -29.07
CA ALA A 525 -38.05 -24.83 -27.88
C ALA A 525 -37.03 -25.13 -26.76
N PRO A 526 -36.92 -24.33 -25.67
CA PRO A 526 -35.93 -24.53 -24.61
C PRO A 526 -35.86 -25.96 -24.06
N ASP A 527 -37.00 -26.65 -23.91
CA ASP A 527 -37.12 -28.02 -23.39
C ASP A 527 -37.52 -29.05 -24.44
N LEU A 528 -37.45 -28.72 -25.75
CA LEU A 528 -37.90 -29.62 -26.84
C LEU A 528 -36.85 -29.72 -27.93
N VAL A 529 -36.46 -30.96 -28.25
CA VAL A 529 -35.59 -31.32 -29.36
C VAL A 529 -36.28 -32.35 -30.25
N LEU A 530 -36.02 -32.32 -31.54
CA LEU A 530 -36.58 -33.23 -32.58
C LEU A 530 -35.45 -33.72 -33.48
N THR A 531 -35.67 -34.83 -34.17
CA THR A 531 -34.77 -35.25 -35.24
C THR A 531 -34.91 -34.35 -36.48
N PRO A 532 -33.83 -34.12 -37.26
CA PRO A 532 -33.92 -33.41 -38.54
C PRO A 532 -34.95 -34.03 -39.48
N ALA A 533 -35.04 -35.36 -39.50
CA ALA A 533 -36.01 -36.10 -40.34
C ALA A 533 -37.47 -35.77 -39.97
N PHE A 534 -37.78 -35.57 -38.67
CA PHE A 534 -39.11 -35.14 -38.25
C PHE A 534 -39.43 -33.69 -38.66
N VAL A 535 -38.46 -32.82 -38.53
CA VAL A 535 -38.58 -31.42 -38.97
C VAL A 535 -38.79 -31.34 -40.48
N GLU A 536 -38.05 -32.14 -41.24
CA GLU A 536 -38.20 -32.25 -42.70
C GLU A 536 -39.57 -32.75 -43.12
N ARG A 537 -40.12 -33.75 -42.41
CA ARG A 537 -41.51 -34.24 -42.61
C ARG A 537 -42.52 -33.11 -42.44
N ALA A 538 -42.33 -32.26 -41.43
CA ALA A 538 -43.20 -31.11 -41.21
C ALA A 538 -43.12 -30.11 -42.35
N VAL A 539 -41.92 -29.82 -42.86
CA VAL A 539 -41.71 -28.96 -44.03
C VAL A 539 -42.38 -29.55 -45.25
N GLY A 540 -42.27 -30.87 -45.48
CA GLY A 540 -42.94 -31.60 -46.57
C GLY A 540 -44.45 -31.43 -46.52
N ILE A 541 -45.09 -31.59 -45.37
CA ILE A 541 -46.52 -31.40 -45.17
C ILE A 541 -46.97 -29.99 -45.57
N VAL A 542 -46.19 -28.97 -45.25
CA VAL A 542 -46.49 -27.56 -45.61
C VAL A 542 -46.31 -27.35 -47.14
N ARG A 543 -45.32 -27.96 -47.79
CA ARG A 543 -45.11 -27.92 -49.23
C ARG A 543 -46.25 -28.58 -50.00
N ASP A 544 -46.74 -29.70 -49.50
CA ASP A 544 -47.83 -30.46 -50.14
C ASP A 544 -49.17 -29.71 -50.14
N ALA A 545 -49.31 -28.65 -49.38
CA ALA A 545 -50.48 -27.76 -49.39
C ALA A 545 -50.53 -26.88 -50.65
N LYS A 546 -49.51 -26.92 -51.56
CA LYS A 546 -49.46 -26.32 -52.90
C LYS A 546 -50.01 -24.89 -53.00
N GLY A 547 -49.64 -24.01 -52.09
CA GLY A 547 -50.02 -22.58 -52.07
C GLY A 547 -51.38 -22.26 -51.46
N ALA A 548 -52.18 -23.28 -51.04
CA ALA A 548 -53.45 -23.05 -50.36
C ALA A 548 -53.27 -22.63 -48.87
N GLY A 549 -52.03 -22.78 -48.37
CA GLY A 549 -51.71 -22.59 -46.96
C GLY A 549 -52.26 -23.72 -46.05
N ILE A 550 -51.64 -23.90 -44.92
CA ILE A 550 -52.03 -24.98 -44.00
C ILE A 550 -52.05 -24.42 -42.58
N THR A 551 -53.00 -24.81 -41.75
CA THR A 551 -53.07 -24.41 -40.34
C THR A 551 -52.15 -25.27 -39.46
N VAL A 552 -51.74 -24.73 -38.30
CA VAL A 552 -51.00 -25.51 -37.29
C VAL A 552 -51.80 -26.76 -36.84
N GLY A 553 -53.14 -26.65 -36.84
CA GLY A 553 -54.04 -27.77 -36.53
C GLY A 553 -53.94 -28.91 -37.54
N ASP A 554 -53.88 -28.58 -38.85
CA ASP A 554 -53.76 -29.58 -39.90
C ASP A 554 -52.36 -30.22 -39.91
N VAL A 555 -51.31 -29.44 -39.73
CA VAL A 555 -49.93 -30.00 -39.59
C VAL A 555 -49.88 -30.93 -38.37
N ARG A 556 -50.46 -30.55 -37.26
CA ARG A 556 -50.57 -31.40 -36.08
C ARG A 556 -51.26 -32.75 -36.36
N ALA A 557 -52.40 -32.69 -37.05
CA ALA A 557 -53.16 -33.88 -37.38
C ALA A 557 -52.38 -34.82 -38.34
N ARG A 558 -51.74 -34.27 -39.39
CA ARG A 558 -50.95 -35.03 -40.34
C ARG A 558 -49.65 -35.60 -39.75
N LEU A 559 -49.04 -34.92 -38.78
CA LEU A 559 -47.89 -35.45 -38.06
C LEU A 559 -48.25 -36.43 -36.96
N GLY A 560 -49.52 -36.49 -36.53
CA GLY A 560 -49.97 -37.32 -35.41
C GLY A 560 -49.48 -36.85 -34.05
N THR A 561 -49.12 -35.55 -33.93
CA THR A 561 -48.51 -35.00 -32.72
C THR A 561 -49.51 -34.18 -31.88
N SER A 562 -49.04 -33.68 -30.71
CA SER A 562 -49.87 -32.81 -29.87
C SER A 562 -49.56 -31.33 -30.10
N ARG A 563 -50.44 -30.45 -29.63
CA ARG A 563 -50.27 -29.00 -29.73
C ARG A 563 -48.95 -28.50 -29.07
N LYS A 564 -48.50 -29.20 -28.02
CA LYS A 564 -47.25 -28.96 -27.31
C LYS A 564 -46.03 -28.95 -28.23
N TYR A 565 -46.03 -29.83 -29.27
CA TYR A 565 -44.92 -29.95 -30.23
C TYR A 565 -45.18 -29.19 -31.53
N ALA A 566 -46.44 -29.23 -32.02
CA ALA A 566 -46.77 -28.62 -33.29
C ALA A 566 -46.60 -27.12 -33.31
N VAL A 567 -46.96 -26.40 -32.25
CA VAL A 567 -46.86 -24.96 -32.18
C VAL A 567 -45.36 -24.51 -32.18
N PRO A 568 -44.47 -24.98 -31.29
CA PRO A 568 -43.08 -24.63 -31.32
C PRO A 568 -42.37 -25.06 -32.59
N LEU A 569 -42.72 -26.18 -33.18
CA LEU A 569 -42.18 -26.64 -34.47
C LEU A 569 -42.52 -25.67 -35.60
N MET A 570 -43.77 -25.24 -35.70
CA MET A 570 -44.17 -24.28 -36.74
C MET A 570 -43.57 -22.88 -36.51
N GLU A 571 -43.42 -22.44 -35.25
CA GLU A 571 -42.69 -21.22 -34.93
C GLU A 571 -41.20 -21.32 -35.27
N HIS A 572 -40.58 -22.47 -35.05
CA HIS A 572 -39.21 -22.73 -35.45
C HIS A 572 -39.08 -22.68 -36.99
N LEU A 573 -39.98 -23.28 -37.76
CA LEU A 573 -39.99 -23.24 -39.22
C LEU A 573 -40.20 -21.81 -39.75
N ASP A 574 -41.08 -21.02 -39.14
CA ASP A 574 -41.27 -19.62 -39.44
C ASP A 574 -40.00 -18.80 -39.22
N ARG A 575 -39.33 -19.02 -38.08
CA ARG A 575 -38.08 -18.35 -37.67
C ARG A 575 -36.89 -18.72 -38.58
N THR A 576 -36.76 -19.97 -38.94
CA THR A 576 -35.69 -20.45 -39.86
C THR A 576 -35.94 -20.09 -41.31
N GLY A 577 -37.11 -19.54 -41.66
CA GLY A 577 -37.47 -19.14 -43.00
C GLY A 577 -37.95 -20.30 -43.89
N ALA A 578 -38.10 -21.48 -43.36
CA ALA A 578 -38.66 -22.63 -44.08
C ALA A 578 -40.15 -22.42 -44.42
N THR A 579 -40.87 -21.69 -43.56
CA THR A 579 -42.26 -21.30 -43.77
C THR A 579 -42.46 -19.79 -43.59
N ARG A 580 -43.61 -19.29 -44.08
CA ARG A 580 -44.08 -17.93 -43.89
C ARG A 580 -45.48 -17.94 -43.33
N ARG A 581 -45.69 -17.25 -42.23
CA ARG A 581 -46.97 -17.07 -41.60
C ARG A 581 -47.79 -15.96 -42.26
N SER A 582 -49.04 -16.19 -42.51
CA SER A 582 -50.03 -15.19 -42.92
C SER A 582 -51.36 -15.50 -42.20
N GLY A 583 -51.67 -14.75 -41.12
CA GLY A 583 -52.79 -15.07 -40.23
C GLY A 583 -52.59 -16.41 -39.55
N ASP A 584 -53.56 -17.33 -39.67
CA ASP A 584 -53.52 -18.69 -39.13
C ASP A 584 -52.88 -19.72 -40.07
N LEU A 585 -52.62 -19.31 -41.32
CA LEU A 585 -52.03 -20.16 -42.34
C LEU A 585 -50.52 -20.07 -42.42
N ARG A 586 -49.87 -21.16 -42.81
CA ARG A 586 -48.45 -21.28 -43.11
C ARG A 586 -48.29 -21.68 -44.59
N PHE A 587 -47.32 -21.07 -45.22
CA PHE A 587 -46.95 -21.29 -46.62
C PHE A 587 -45.49 -21.72 -46.66
N ALA A 588 -45.15 -22.73 -47.46
CA ALA A 588 -43.75 -23.01 -47.70
C ALA A 588 -43.10 -21.82 -48.47
N ARG A 589 -41.92 -21.38 -48.09
CA ARG A 589 -41.13 -20.51 -48.92
C ARG A 589 -40.50 -21.35 -50.02
N GLY A 590 -40.83 -21.04 -51.29
CA GLY A 590 -40.37 -21.76 -52.44
C GLY A 590 -38.85 -21.91 -52.52
N THR A 591 -38.42 -23.06 -53.03
CA THR A 591 -37.08 -23.30 -53.55
C THR A 591 -36.81 -22.38 -54.69
#